data_253b92d304a21e7c63e1de0fe997ef47
#
_entry.id   253b92d304a21e7c63e1de0fe997ef47
#
_cell.length_a   1.000
_cell.length_b   1.000
_cell.length_c   1.000
_cell.angle_alpha   90.00
_cell.angle_beta   90.00
_cell.angle_gamma   90.00
#
_symmetry.space_group_name_H-M   'P 1'
#
loop_
_entity.id
_entity.type
_entity.pdbx_description
1 polymer ?
#
loop_
_entity_poly.entity_id
_entity_poly.type
_entity_poly.pdbx_seq_one_letter_code
_entity_poly.pdbx_strand_id
1 'polypeptide(L)'
;MASTQKRLHIPAAGGFGSLPFSSGVLVDKTFYLCGHIGLDPATKKVPESVDREIRLLMDSLRDTLAKVEMTMQDLVSVQIFCPDVSLFAQFNEIYRTYFSEPLPARAFIGSGPLLFGARFEIQGIAVKD
;
A
#
# COMPACT_ATOMS: atom_id res chain seq x y z
N MET A 1 0.96 -5.99 -35.94
CA MET A 1 2.05 -5.33 -35.23
C MET A 1 1.86 -5.48 -33.72
N ALA A 2 2.83 -6.02 -33.06
CA ALA A 2 2.76 -6.20 -31.63
C ALA A 2 2.91 -4.85 -30.93
N SER A 3 2.02 -4.54 -29.98
CA SER A 3 2.23 -3.40 -29.12
C SER A 3 3.32 -3.75 -28.11
N THR A 4 4.26 -2.86 -27.94
CA THR A 4 5.27 -3.02 -26.91
C THR A 4 4.75 -2.44 -25.62
N GLN A 5 4.41 -3.30 -24.67
CA GLN A 5 4.14 -2.87 -23.31
C GLN A 5 5.45 -2.49 -22.65
N LYS A 6 5.51 -1.26 -22.17
CA LYS A 6 6.65 -0.81 -21.38
C LYS A 6 6.39 -1.05 -19.91
N ARG A 7 7.36 -1.63 -19.26
CA ARG A 7 7.30 -1.84 -17.82
C ARG A 7 8.26 -0.90 -17.13
N LEU A 8 7.77 -0.19 -16.14
CA LEU A 8 8.59 0.64 -15.28
C LEU A 8 8.57 0.04 -13.88
N HIS A 9 9.73 -0.41 -13.43
CA HIS A 9 9.90 -0.97 -12.10
C HIS A 9 10.36 0.13 -11.15
N ILE A 10 9.61 0.34 -10.07
CA ILE A 10 9.99 1.28 -9.02
C ILE A 10 10.74 0.50 -7.96
N PRO A 11 12.02 0.82 -7.69
CA PRO A 11 12.80 0.08 -6.70
C PRO A 11 12.17 0.14 -5.32
N ALA A 12 12.27 -0.95 -4.58
CA ALA A 12 11.85 -0.95 -3.18
C ALA A 12 12.71 0.03 -2.40
N ALA A 13 12.07 0.83 -1.57
CA ALA A 13 12.72 1.83 -0.75
C ALA A 13 12.56 1.49 0.73
N GLY A 14 13.35 2.11 1.60
CA GLY A 14 13.11 2.00 3.02
C GLY A 14 14.29 1.68 3.88
N GLY A 15 15.50 1.73 3.37
CA GLY A 15 16.70 1.64 4.21
C GLY A 15 16.99 0.26 4.79
N PHE A 16 16.44 -0.79 4.19
CA PHE A 16 16.76 -2.17 4.54
C PHE A 16 17.75 -2.80 3.56
N GLY A 17 18.43 -1.97 2.75
CA GLY A 17 19.32 -2.45 1.72
C GLY A 17 18.55 -2.93 0.49
N SER A 18 19.13 -3.86 -0.24
CA SER A 18 18.51 -4.42 -1.45
C SER A 18 17.41 -5.41 -1.07
N LEU A 19 16.19 -5.11 -1.46
CA LEU A 19 15.04 -6.00 -1.26
C LEU A 19 14.74 -6.78 -2.54
N PRO A 20 14.27 -8.02 -2.45
CA PRO A 20 14.06 -8.88 -3.61
C PRO A 20 12.73 -8.61 -4.31
N PHE A 21 12.29 -7.35 -4.37
CA PHE A 21 11.04 -6.97 -5.04
C PHE A 21 11.06 -5.48 -5.37
N SER A 22 10.13 -5.07 -6.25
CA SER A 22 9.89 -3.67 -6.57
C SER A 22 8.79 -3.11 -5.68
N SER A 23 8.84 -1.82 -5.38
CA SER A 23 7.72 -1.13 -4.69
C SER A 23 6.45 -1.15 -5.54
N GLY A 24 6.62 -1.14 -6.85
CA GLY A 24 5.52 -1.27 -7.79
C GLY A 24 6.03 -1.45 -9.18
N VAL A 25 5.17 -1.93 -10.06
CA VAL A 25 5.45 -2.11 -11.47
C VAL A 25 4.35 -1.47 -12.28
N LEU A 26 4.72 -0.48 -13.09
CA LEU A 26 3.79 0.19 -13.99
C LEU A 26 3.84 -0.50 -15.35
N VAL A 27 2.69 -0.97 -15.82
CA VAL A 27 2.53 -1.57 -17.15
C VAL A 27 1.48 -0.75 -17.88
N ASP A 28 1.91 0.01 -18.86
CA ASP A 28 1.06 1.00 -19.54
C ASP A 28 0.43 1.94 -18.51
N LYS A 29 -0.88 1.86 -18.28
CA LYS A 29 -1.59 2.71 -17.33
C LYS A 29 -1.94 2.01 -16.01
N THR A 30 -1.51 0.77 -15.84
CA THR A 30 -1.82 -0.04 -14.64
C THR A 30 -0.59 -0.16 -13.77
N PHE A 31 -0.74 0.21 -12.51
CA PHE A 31 0.33 0.16 -11.52
C PHE A 31 0.02 -0.91 -10.47
N TYR A 32 0.89 -1.90 -10.40
CA TYR A 32 0.81 -3.00 -9.44
C TYR A 32 1.71 -2.66 -8.26
N LEU A 33 1.12 -2.40 -7.10
CA LEU A 33 1.88 -2.04 -5.90
C LEU A 33 2.26 -3.29 -5.10
N CYS A 34 3.43 -3.25 -4.47
CA CYS A 34 3.80 -4.28 -3.52
C CYS A 34 3.00 -4.11 -2.22
N GLY A 35 3.11 -5.07 -1.31
CA GLY A 35 2.55 -4.93 0.02
C GLY A 35 3.27 -3.83 0.80
N HIS A 36 2.51 -2.98 1.46
CA HIS A 36 3.03 -1.88 2.28
C HIS A 36 2.64 -2.12 3.73
N ILE A 37 3.58 -1.86 4.64
CA ILE A 37 3.34 -1.89 6.08
C ILE A 37 3.74 -0.55 6.69
N GLY A 38 3.24 -0.26 7.89
CA GLY A 38 3.47 1.02 8.54
C GLY A 38 4.67 0.97 9.47
N LEU A 39 5.86 1.23 8.94
CA LEU A 39 7.08 1.33 9.75
C LEU A 39 7.43 2.78 9.98
N ASP A 40 7.82 3.10 11.22
CA ASP A 40 8.35 4.41 11.55
C ASP A 40 9.71 4.57 10.86
N PRO A 41 9.91 5.60 10.03
CA PRO A 41 11.17 5.76 9.29
C PRO A 41 12.38 5.99 10.20
N ALA A 42 12.18 6.55 11.40
CA ALA A 42 13.27 6.80 12.33
C ALA A 42 13.72 5.53 13.06
N THR A 43 12.78 4.69 13.49
CA THR A 43 13.08 3.47 14.26
C THR A 43 13.08 2.22 13.40
N LYS A 44 12.47 2.26 12.23
CA LYS A 44 12.24 1.13 11.32
C LYS A 44 11.43 0.00 11.98
N LYS A 45 10.56 0.39 12.91
CA LYS A 45 9.69 -0.52 13.66
C LYS A 45 8.24 -0.08 13.50
N VAL A 46 7.34 -1.03 13.72
CA VAL A 46 5.92 -0.75 13.83
C VAL A 46 5.71 0.07 15.11
N PRO A 47 5.04 1.23 15.03
CA PRO A 47 4.81 2.04 16.24
C PRO A 47 3.79 1.37 17.17
N GLU A 48 3.82 1.74 18.43
CA GLU A 48 2.85 1.23 19.41
C GLU A 48 1.44 1.69 19.10
N SER A 49 1.29 2.93 18.62
CA SER A 49 -0.01 3.49 18.28
C SER A 49 -0.54 2.85 17.00
N VAL A 50 -1.72 2.24 17.10
CA VAL A 50 -2.41 1.65 15.95
C VAL A 50 -2.74 2.74 14.91
N ASP A 51 -3.24 3.88 15.37
CA ASP A 51 -3.58 4.99 14.48
C ASP A 51 -2.36 5.48 13.71
N ARG A 52 -1.22 5.61 14.38
CA ARG A 52 0.01 6.03 13.73
C ARG A 52 0.48 5.00 12.69
N GLU A 53 0.37 3.73 13.01
CA GLU A 53 0.73 2.66 12.05
C GLU A 53 -0.12 2.76 10.80
N ILE A 54 -1.43 2.96 10.96
CA ILE A 54 -2.34 3.08 9.81
C ILE A 54 -1.96 4.29 8.95
N ARG A 55 -1.65 5.43 9.56
CA ARG A 55 -1.24 6.62 8.81
C ARG A 55 0.07 6.42 8.08
N LEU A 56 1.05 5.81 8.74
CA LEU A 56 2.34 5.50 8.09
C LEU A 56 2.16 4.60 6.89
N LEU A 57 1.33 3.57 7.02
CA LEU A 57 1.01 2.65 5.95
C LEU A 57 0.34 3.36 4.78
N MET A 58 -0.68 4.16 5.05
CA MET A 58 -1.42 4.87 4.01
C MET A 58 -0.57 5.95 3.33
N ASP A 59 0.26 6.65 4.12
CA ASP A 59 1.19 7.64 3.58
C ASP A 59 2.23 6.97 2.67
N SER A 60 2.74 5.81 3.05
CA SER A 60 3.68 5.03 2.25
C SER A 60 3.07 4.63 0.90
N LEU A 61 1.82 4.19 0.93
CA LEU A 61 1.09 3.82 -0.29
C LEU A 61 0.92 5.04 -1.21
N ARG A 62 0.50 6.16 -0.64
CA ARG A 62 0.35 7.42 -1.37
C ARG A 62 1.66 7.87 -2.00
N ASP A 63 2.76 7.79 -1.25
CA ASP A 63 4.07 8.20 -1.74
C ASP A 63 4.55 7.32 -2.89
N THR A 64 4.27 6.02 -2.84
CA THR A 64 4.63 5.11 -3.93
C THR A 64 3.81 5.43 -5.19
N LEU A 65 2.51 5.70 -5.05
CA LEU A 65 1.67 6.11 -6.17
C LEU A 65 2.19 7.39 -6.82
N ALA A 66 2.63 8.35 -6.01
CA ALA A 66 3.15 9.62 -6.51
C ALA A 66 4.37 9.46 -7.41
N LYS A 67 5.14 8.40 -7.23
CA LYS A 67 6.33 8.13 -8.06
C LYS A 67 5.99 7.86 -9.52
N VAL A 68 4.77 7.50 -9.81
CA VAL A 68 4.28 7.31 -11.19
C VAL A 68 3.16 8.30 -11.53
N GLU A 69 3.12 9.43 -10.81
CA GLU A 69 2.16 10.50 -11.03
C GLU A 69 0.71 10.05 -10.84
N MET A 70 0.50 9.16 -9.88
CA MET A 70 -0.82 8.69 -9.49
C MET A 70 -1.18 9.17 -8.09
N THR A 71 -2.47 9.16 -7.79
CA THR A 71 -3.01 9.52 -6.48
C THR A 71 -3.82 8.35 -5.92
N MET A 72 -4.29 8.49 -4.69
CA MET A 72 -5.14 7.48 -4.06
C MET A 72 -6.42 7.23 -4.87
N GLN A 73 -6.90 8.23 -5.61
CA GLN A 73 -8.10 8.09 -6.43
C GLN A 73 -7.90 7.20 -7.66
N ASP A 74 -6.66 6.91 -8.01
CA ASP A 74 -6.36 5.98 -9.11
C ASP A 74 -6.44 4.52 -8.67
N LEU A 75 -6.48 4.24 -7.37
CA LEU A 75 -6.64 2.88 -6.87
C LEU A 75 -8.00 2.31 -7.26
N VAL A 76 -7.99 1.14 -7.88
CA VAL A 76 -9.20 0.45 -8.29
C VAL A 76 -9.47 -0.79 -7.44
N SER A 77 -8.43 -1.38 -6.87
CA SER A 77 -8.55 -2.59 -6.05
C SER A 77 -7.54 -2.54 -4.92
N VAL A 78 -7.97 -2.85 -3.71
CA VAL A 78 -7.15 -2.82 -2.51
C VAL A 78 -7.40 -4.09 -1.70
N GLN A 79 -6.32 -4.69 -1.19
CA GLN A 79 -6.40 -5.80 -0.23
C GLN A 79 -5.67 -5.40 1.03
N ILE A 80 -6.32 -5.57 2.17
CA ILE A 80 -5.71 -5.34 3.48
C ILE A 80 -5.65 -6.67 4.21
N PHE A 81 -4.46 -7.00 4.70
CA PHE A 81 -4.20 -8.18 5.51
C PHE A 81 -4.04 -7.76 6.96
N CYS A 82 -4.73 -8.44 7.88
CA CYS A 82 -4.75 -8.04 9.28
C CYS A 82 -4.86 -9.27 10.17
N PRO A 83 -3.85 -9.56 11.00
CA PRO A 83 -3.91 -10.71 11.92
C PRO A 83 -5.04 -10.63 12.94
N ASP A 84 -5.46 -9.42 13.32
CA ASP A 84 -6.54 -9.20 14.28
C ASP A 84 -7.66 -8.38 13.66
N VAL A 85 -8.69 -9.06 13.14
CA VAL A 85 -9.78 -8.40 12.41
C VAL A 85 -10.67 -7.53 13.31
N SER A 86 -10.50 -7.59 14.62
CA SER A 86 -11.23 -6.67 15.51
C SER A 86 -10.80 -5.22 15.31
N LEU A 87 -9.68 -4.98 14.62
CA LEU A 87 -9.18 -3.65 14.31
C LEU A 87 -9.84 -3.02 13.06
N PHE A 88 -10.78 -3.73 12.44
CA PHE A 88 -11.45 -3.33 11.20
C PHE A 88 -12.05 -1.92 11.29
N ALA A 89 -12.84 -1.64 12.32
CA ALA A 89 -13.51 -0.35 12.46
C ALA A 89 -12.50 0.78 12.64
N GLN A 90 -11.48 0.58 13.45
CA GLN A 90 -10.42 1.57 13.69
C GLN A 90 -9.63 1.85 12.41
N PHE A 91 -9.32 0.81 11.65
CA PHE A 91 -8.65 0.97 10.37
C PHE A 91 -9.50 1.80 9.40
N ASN A 92 -10.78 1.48 9.29
CA ASN A 92 -11.71 2.15 8.37
C ASN A 92 -11.82 3.64 8.62
N GLU A 93 -11.81 4.08 9.87
CA GLU A 93 -11.93 5.51 10.20
C GLU A 93 -10.81 6.33 9.57
N ILE A 94 -9.58 5.80 9.62
CA ILE A 94 -8.43 6.50 9.06
C ILE A 94 -8.34 6.27 7.54
N TYR A 95 -8.57 5.04 7.11
CA TYR A 95 -8.54 4.68 5.70
C TYR A 95 -9.41 5.59 4.86
N ARG A 96 -10.66 5.81 5.28
CA ARG A 96 -11.61 6.63 4.49
C ARG A 96 -11.17 8.08 4.34
N THR A 97 -10.31 8.58 5.25
CA THR A 97 -9.83 9.97 5.13
C THR A 97 -8.86 10.18 3.98
N TYR A 98 -8.34 9.09 3.40
CA TYR A 98 -7.41 9.16 2.29
C TYR A 98 -8.09 9.18 0.93
N PHE A 99 -9.40 9.05 0.88
CA PHE A 99 -10.16 8.96 -0.38
C PHE A 99 -11.30 9.97 -0.42
N SER A 100 -11.56 10.44 -1.64
CA SER A 100 -12.86 11.03 -1.99
C SER A 100 -13.67 9.93 -2.66
N GLU A 101 -14.98 10.02 -2.66
CA GLU A 101 -15.80 9.07 -3.40
C GLU A 101 -15.67 9.28 -4.91
N PRO A 102 -15.69 8.22 -5.72
CA PRO A 102 -15.97 6.83 -5.33
C PRO A 102 -14.74 6.13 -4.72
N LEU A 103 -14.98 5.09 -3.95
CA LEU A 103 -13.96 4.32 -3.26
C LEU A 103 -13.51 3.11 -4.11
N PRO A 104 -12.28 2.63 -3.96
CA PRO A 104 -11.84 1.41 -4.65
C PRO A 104 -12.55 0.18 -4.11
N ALA A 105 -12.62 -0.86 -4.94
CA ALA A 105 -13.03 -2.18 -4.46
C ALA A 105 -12.00 -2.66 -3.43
N ARG A 106 -12.47 -3.38 -2.39
CA ARG A 106 -11.58 -3.74 -1.29
C ARG A 106 -11.95 -5.08 -0.67
N ALA A 107 -10.93 -5.83 -0.28
CA ALA A 107 -11.07 -6.96 0.62
C ALA A 107 -10.27 -6.68 1.90
N PHE A 108 -10.85 -6.95 3.06
CA PHE A 108 -10.17 -6.87 4.35
C PHE A 108 -10.08 -8.30 4.88
N ILE A 109 -8.86 -8.82 4.99
CA ILE A 109 -8.61 -10.25 5.11
C ILE A 109 -7.90 -10.55 6.43
N GLY A 110 -8.48 -11.44 7.23
CA GLY A 110 -7.79 -11.99 8.39
C GLY A 110 -6.61 -12.83 7.91
N SER A 111 -5.43 -12.60 8.47
CA SER A 111 -4.21 -13.26 8.03
C SER A 111 -3.46 -13.88 9.20
N GLY A 112 -2.42 -14.62 8.89
CA GLY A 112 -1.40 -15.00 9.87
C GLY A 112 -0.52 -13.81 10.21
N PRO A 113 0.54 -14.02 11.02
CA PRO A 113 1.46 -12.95 11.39
C PRO A 113 2.08 -12.28 10.18
N LEU A 114 2.21 -10.95 10.24
CA LEU A 114 2.86 -10.17 9.20
C LEU A 114 4.29 -9.85 9.60
N LEU A 115 5.11 -9.47 8.61
CA LEU A 115 6.51 -9.13 8.85
C LEU A 115 6.61 -7.95 9.84
N PHE A 116 7.66 -7.96 10.64
CA PHE A 116 7.96 -6.92 11.64
C PHE A 116 6.89 -6.76 12.72
N GLY A 117 6.01 -7.74 12.88
CA GLY A 117 4.89 -7.62 13.81
C GLY A 117 3.85 -6.60 13.38
N ALA A 118 3.79 -6.29 12.10
CA ALA A 118 2.81 -5.33 11.57
C ALA A 118 1.40 -5.82 11.84
N ARG A 119 0.51 -4.88 12.16
CA ARG A 119 -0.91 -5.16 12.37
C ARG A 119 -1.71 -5.08 11.08
N PHE A 120 -1.14 -4.45 10.06
CA PHE A 120 -1.79 -4.28 8.77
C PHE A 120 -0.76 -4.34 7.66
N GLU A 121 -1.17 -4.89 6.54
CA GLU A 121 -0.44 -4.77 5.27
C GLU A 121 -1.45 -4.44 4.19
N ILE A 122 -1.12 -3.51 3.30
CA ILE A 122 -2.00 -3.12 2.21
C ILE A 122 -1.30 -3.35 0.87
N GLN A 123 -2.04 -3.89 -0.08
CA GLN A 123 -1.60 -4.07 -1.45
C GLN A 123 -2.70 -3.54 -2.37
N GLY A 124 -2.32 -2.98 -3.51
CA GLY A 124 -3.32 -2.42 -4.39
C GLY A 124 -2.92 -2.44 -5.85
N ILE A 125 -3.92 -2.16 -6.68
CA ILE A 125 -3.77 -1.98 -8.12
C ILE A 125 -4.40 -0.63 -8.46
N ALA A 126 -3.65 0.21 -9.16
CA ALA A 126 -4.10 1.52 -9.60
C ALA A 126 -4.11 1.58 -11.13
N VAL A 127 -5.03 2.34 -11.67
CA VAL A 127 -5.14 2.53 -13.12
C VAL A 127 -5.30 4.03 -13.39
N LYS A 128 -4.46 4.53 -14.28
CA LYS A 128 -4.46 5.93 -14.67
C LYS A 128 -5.45 6.15 -15.82
N ASP A 129 -6.18 7.23 -15.78
CA ASP A 129 -7.09 7.59 -16.89
C ASP A 129 -6.36 7.99 -18.16
#